data_f98e937a0a1545f119e1d2eab0bb58e4
#
_entry.id   f98e937a0a1545f119e1d2eab0bb58e4
#
_cell.length_a   1.000
_cell.length_b   1.000
_cell.length_c   1.000
_cell.angle_alpha   90.00
_cell.angle_beta   90.00
_cell.angle_gamma   90.00
#
_symmetry.space_group_name_H-M   'P 1'
#
loop_
_entity.id
_entity.type
_entity.pdbx_description
1 polymer ?
#
loop_
_entity_poly.entity_id
_entity_poly.type
_entity_poly.pdbx_seq_one_letter_code
_entity_poly.pdbx_strand_id
1 'polypeptide(L)'
;RNPHGGRLAHMSTTTPPANRPLAGLKVVESSLLGPGLAATFLSDLGADVVKVEPPTGDYIRRMTWPIVEGTSLLHLHTHRGKRSIAIDLKTEEGLEVYRDLVRGADVVLEAMRPGSLAKLGLGFDELIRVNPRLVFCTLSGYGATGPYRDMPSHGIAYDTWAGLIEPALDDDGFTRIPPLPNIGINVGPMIAALGILAAVIRARETGEGPCLEVAQSDAAAYMDWYRIEPYRAYERPADVVTGN
;
A
#
# COMPACT_ATOMS: atom_id res chain seq x y z
N ARG A 1 13.67 42.18 3.53
CA ARG A 1 14.96 41.63 4.02
C ARG A 1 14.61 40.45 4.93
N ASN A 2 14.89 39.23 4.48
CA ASN A 2 14.61 38.00 5.20
C ASN A 2 15.88 37.59 6.00
N PRO A 3 15.85 37.49 7.33
CA PRO A 3 17.06 37.28 8.14
C PRO A 3 17.45 35.83 8.35
N HIS A 4 16.80 34.85 7.70
CA HIS A 4 17.12 33.45 7.88
C HIS A 4 17.74 32.81 6.64
N GLY A 5 18.99 33.21 6.35
CA GLY A 5 19.87 32.52 5.42
C GLY A 5 20.33 31.17 6.03
N GLY A 6 19.43 30.22 6.20
CA GLY A 6 19.77 28.85 6.61
C GLY A 6 20.46 28.14 5.43
N ARG A 7 21.73 27.78 5.56
CA ARG A 7 22.41 26.84 4.67
C ARG A 7 21.61 25.55 4.64
N LEU A 8 21.17 25.14 3.45
CA LEU A 8 20.70 23.78 3.21
C LEU A 8 21.83 22.83 3.62
N ALA A 9 21.64 22.12 4.73
CA ALA A 9 22.52 21.04 5.11
C ALA A 9 22.44 19.99 3.99
N HIS A 10 23.58 19.65 3.40
CA HIS A 10 23.69 18.49 2.52
C HIS A 10 23.06 17.31 3.25
N MET A 11 21.96 16.78 2.72
CA MET A 11 21.44 15.49 3.17
C MET A 11 22.52 14.46 2.85
N SER A 12 23.25 14.08 3.87
CA SER A 12 24.19 12.99 3.83
C SER A 12 23.42 11.73 3.40
N THR A 13 23.85 11.10 2.33
CA THR A 13 23.43 9.75 1.94
C THR A 13 24.04 8.76 2.93
N THR A 14 23.61 8.82 4.19
CA THR A 14 24.04 7.83 5.18
C THR A 14 23.35 6.52 4.87
N THR A 15 24.14 5.53 4.46
CA THR A 15 23.73 4.12 4.49
C THR A 15 23.05 3.86 5.84
N PRO A 16 21.82 3.30 5.87
CA PRO A 16 21.15 3.00 7.12
C PRO A 16 22.09 2.19 8.03
N PRO A 17 22.18 2.50 9.33
CA PRO A 17 23.03 1.74 10.22
C PRO A 17 22.67 0.26 10.17
N ALA A 18 23.69 -0.61 10.09
CA ALA A 18 23.54 -2.07 9.89
C ALA A 18 22.74 -2.79 10.98
N ASN A 19 22.38 -2.09 12.07
CA ASN A 19 21.61 -2.61 13.19
C ASN A 19 20.11 -2.36 13.12
N ARG A 20 19.56 -1.85 12.01
CA ARG A 20 18.11 -1.73 11.87
C ARG A 20 17.47 -3.10 11.60
N PRO A 21 16.27 -3.37 12.14
CA PRO A 21 15.62 -4.69 12.05
C PRO A 21 15.51 -5.25 10.63
N LEU A 22 15.26 -4.39 9.64
CA LEU A 22 15.09 -4.79 8.24
C LEU A 22 16.27 -4.36 7.35
N ALA A 23 17.45 -4.11 7.93
CA ALA A 23 18.64 -3.81 7.13
C ALA A 23 18.90 -4.93 6.11
N GLY A 24 19.06 -4.54 4.84
CA GLY A 24 19.27 -5.46 3.72
C GLY A 24 18.00 -5.98 3.05
N LEU A 25 16.80 -5.73 3.59
CA LEU A 25 15.55 -6.01 2.88
C LEU A 25 15.33 -4.97 1.77
N LYS A 26 15.10 -5.43 0.54
CA LYS A 26 14.90 -4.58 -0.64
C LYS A 26 13.48 -4.67 -1.15
N VAL A 27 12.83 -3.52 -1.29
CA VAL A 27 11.43 -3.41 -1.68
C VAL A 27 11.30 -2.53 -2.92
N VAL A 28 10.63 -3.03 -3.95
CA VAL A 28 10.15 -2.26 -5.10
C VAL A 28 8.68 -1.95 -4.89
N GLU A 29 8.33 -0.67 -4.90
CA GLU A 29 6.98 -0.18 -4.63
C GLU A 29 6.37 0.45 -5.88
N SER A 30 5.21 -0.07 -6.30
CA SER A 30 4.34 0.49 -7.35
C SER A 30 2.97 0.79 -6.75
N SER A 31 2.89 1.86 -5.95
CA SER A 31 1.69 2.25 -5.24
C SER A 31 1.39 3.74 -5.40
N LEU A 32 0.16 4.12 -5.08
CA LEU A 32 -0.31 5.50 -5.01
C LEU A 32 -1.03 5.71 -3.68
N LEU A 33 -0.97 6.92 -3.12
CA LEU A 33 -1.68 7.32 -1.89
C LEU A 33 -1.34 6.46 -0.64
N GLY A 34 -2.37 6.21 0.19
CA GLY A 34 -2.28 5.50 1.45
C GLY A 34 -1.65 4.11 1.39
N PRO A 35 -1.92 3.28 0.36
CA PRO A 35 -1.23 1.99 0.19
C PRO A 35 0.29 2.05 0.28
N GLY A 36 0.90 3.16 -0.14
CA GLY A 36 2.33 3.39 0.02
C GLY A 36 2.83 3.33 1.47
N LEU A 37 1.96 3.53 2.46
CA LEU A 37 2.32 3.39 3.88
C LEU A 37 2.85 1.99 4.21
N ALA A 38 2.43 0.94 3.51
CA ALA A 38 2.97 -0.41 3.75
C ALA A 38 4.50 -0.45 3.58
N ALA A 39 5.00 0.10 2.47
CA ALA A 39 6.44 0.21 2.25
C ALA A 39 7.10 1.25 3.17
N THR A 40 6.36 2.27 3.63
CA THR A 40 6.87 3.24 4.60
C THR A 40 7.13 2.58 5.96
N PHE A 41 6.24 1.71 6.44
CA PHE A 41 6.47 0.96 7.68
C PHE A 41 7.73 0.07 7.57
N LEU A 42 7.95 -0.56 6.41
CA LEU A 42 9.16 -1.33 6.17
C LEU A 42 10.41 -0.44 6.12
N SER A 43 10.30 0.74 5.50
CA SER A 43 11.39 1.73 5.44
C SER A 43 11.74 2.29 6.82
N ASP A 44 10.75 2.58 7.67
CA ASP A 44 10.97 3.04 9.04
C ASP A 44 11.75 2.00 9.87
N LEU A 45 11.55 0.71 9.58
CA LEU A 45 12.29 -0.40 10.18
C LEU A 45 13.65 -0.66 9.51
N GLY A 46 14.00 0.03 8.45
CA GLY A 46 15.33 -0.01 7.82
C GLY A 46 15.41 -0.74 6.49
N ALA A 47 14.29 -1.14 5.88
CA ALA A 47 14.28 -1.66 4.52
C ALA A 47 14.72 -0.59 3.50
N ASP A 48 15.39 -1.02 2.45
CA ASP A 48 15.72 -0.20 1.29
C ASP A 48 14.55 -0.23 0.31
N VAL A 49 13.77 0.84 0.29
CA VAL A 49 12.58 0.95 -0.54
C VAL A 49 12.83 1.85 -1.74
N VAL A 50 12.55 1.34 -2.93
CA VAL A 50 12.54 2.09 -4.19
C VAL A 50 11.11 2.19 -4.69
N LYS A 51 10.57 3.42 -4.68
CA LYS A 51 9.27 3.73 -5.26
C LYS A 51 9.42 4.00 -6.76
N VAL A 52 8.68 3.25 -7.56
CA VAL A 52 8.57 3.48 -9.00
C VAL A 52 7.43 4.47 -9.25
N GLU A 53 7.75 5.58 -9.90
CA GLU A 53 6.80 6.63 -10.25
C GLU A 53 6.75 6.81 -11.79
N PRO A 54 5.63 7.26 -12.35
CA PRO A 54 5.62 7.68 -13.76
C PRO A 54 6.55 8.90 -13.96
N PRO A 55 6.98 9.23 -15.19
CA PRO A 55 7.84 10.38 -15.45
C PRO A 55 7.30 11.72 -14.92
N THR A 56 5.97 11.82 -14.78
CA THR A 56 5.30 13.01 -14.21
C THR A 56 5.34 13.06 -12.68
N GLY A 57 5.86 12.02 -12.04
CA GLY A 57 5.83 11.83 -10.59
C GLY A 57 4.47 11.36 -10.06
N ASP A 58 4.44 11.00 -8.79
CA ASP A 58 3.19 10.67 -8.08
C ASP A 58 2.35 11.94 -7.87
N TYR A 59 1.07 11.89 -8.22
CA TYR A 59 0.16 13.03 -8.09
C TYR A 59 -0.02 13.49 -6.64
N ILE A 60 0.20 12.62 -5.65
CA ILE A 60 0.13 12.94 -4.22
C ILE A 60 1.10 14.06 -3.83
N ARG A 61 2.16 14.27 -4.60
CA ARG A 61 3.11 15.38 -4.39
C ARG A 61 2.42 16.75 -4.41
N ARG A 62 1.26 16.86 -5.07
CA ARG A 62 0.52 18.11 -5.26
C ARG A 62 -0.94 18.04 -4.79
N MET A 63 -1.31 16.96 -4.09
CA MET A 63 -2.72 16.68 -3.80
C MET A 63 -3.28 17.47 -2.63
N THR A 64 -2.51 17.72 -1.59
CA THR A 64 -3.00 18.30 -0.33
C THR A 64 -2.13 19.41 0.20
N TRP A 65 -2.72 20.30 1.00
CA TRP A 65 -2.02 21.33 1.74
C TRP A 65 -1.52 20.84 3.10
N PRO A 66 -0.46 21.46 3.63
CA PRO A 66 0.39 22.44 2.96
C PRO A 66 1.37 21.81 1.98
N ILE A 67 1.75 22.59 0.94
CA ILE A 67 2.80 22.21 0.00
C ILE A 67 4.08 22.96 0.40
N VAL A 68 5.16 22.20 0.59
CA VAL A 68 6.47 22.73 0.96
C VAL A 68 7.46 22.39 -0.16
N GLU A 69 8.08 23.42 -0.73
CA GLU A 69 9.06 23.26 -1.82
C GLU A 69 8.54 22.38 -2.99
N GLY A 70 7.25 22.54 -3.34
CA GLY A 70 6.60 21.80 -4.43
C GLY A 70 6.16 20.38 -4.07
N THR A 71 6.23 19.98 -2.80
CA THR A 71 5.83 18.65 -2.34
C THR A 71 4.87 18.77 -1.15
N SER A 72 3.74 18.03 -1.21
CA SER A 72 2.76 18.04 -0.12
C SER A 72 3.30 17.35 1.14
N LEU A 73 2.88 17.81 2.32
CA LEU A 73 3.22 17.13 3.58
C LEU A 73 2.65 15.70 3.63
N LEU A 74 1.53 15.44 2.95
CA LEU A 74 1.00 14.09 2.83
C LEU A 74 1.98 13.17 2.09
N HIS A 75 2.59 13.64 1.00
CA HIS A 75 3.62 12.88 0.30
C HIS A 75 4.85 12.63 1.19
N LEU A 76 5.32 13.67 1.88
CA LEU A 76 6.45 13.52 2.80
C LEU A 76 6.16 12.53 3.92
N HIS A 77 4.92 12.51 4.44
CA HIS A 77 4.50 11.55 5.45
C HIS A 77 4.46 10.12 4.91
N THR A 78 3.83 9.91 3.75
CA THR A 78 3.58 8.56 3.20
C THR A 78 4.78 7.96 2.48
N HIS A 79 5.81 8.77 2.17
CA HIS A 79 6.98 8.32 1.39
C HIS A 79 8.32 8.62 2.06
N ARG A 80 8.31 8.91 3.38
CA ARG A 80 9.54 9.13 4.13
C ARG A 80 10.47 7.92 4.05
N GLY A 81 11.76 8.20 3.96
CA GLY A 81 12.81 7.18 3.96
C GLY A 81 12.94 6.36 2.68
N LYS A 82 12.10 6.58 1.68
CA LYS A 82 12.14 5.89 0.39
C LYS A 82 13.02 6.65 -0.62
N ARG A 83 13.62 5.89 -1.52
CA ARG A 83 14.16 6.40 -2.78
C ARG A 83 13.07 6.37 -3.84
N SER A 84 13.17 7.20 -4.87
CA SER A 84 12.24 7.23 -5.99
C SER A 84 13.00 7.10 -7.31
N ILE A 85 12.38 6.42 -8.27
CA ILE A 85 12.83 6.35 -9.65
C ILE A 85 11.63 6.61 -10.58
N ALA A 86 11.84 7.49 -11.56
CA ALA A 86 10.85 7.75 -12.59
C ALA A 86 11.04 6.78 -13.76
N ILE A 87 10.02 5.98 -14.07
CA ILE A 87 10.05 4.98 -15.16
C ILE A 87 8.76 5.11 -15.97
N ASP A 88 8.90 5.17 -17.28
CA ASP A 88 7.75 5.03 -18.18
C ASP A 88 7.49 3.55 -18.49
N LEU A 89 6.58 2.94 -17.73
CA LEU A 89 6.18 1.54 -17.93
C LEU A 89 5.37 1.28 -19.21
N LYS A 90 5.19 2.29 -20.06
CA LYS A 90 4.61 2.13 -21.40
C LYS A 90 5.65 1.85 -22.46
N THR A 91 6.92 1.93 -22.12
CA THR A 91 8.04 1.63 -23.03
C THR A 91 8.69 0.30 -22.66
N GLU A 92 9.26 -0.39 -23.64
CA GLU A 92 9.96 -1.66 -23.38
C GLU A 92 11.20 -1.45 -22.50
N GLU A 93 11.91 -0.35 -22.69
CA GLU A 93 13.05 0.02 -21.87
C GLU A 93 12.65 0.21 -20.40
N GLY A 94 11.49 0.84 -20.16
CA GLY A 94 10.95 1.03 -18.81
C GLY A 94 10.55 -0.30 -18.16
N LEU A 95 9.94 -1.21 -18.92
CA LEU A 95 9.60 -2.54 -18.44
C LEU A 95 10.85 -3.35 -18.08
N GLU A 96 11.93 -3.25 -18.89
CA GLU A 96 13.17 -3.96 -18.59
C GLU A 96 13.87 -3.38 -17.33
N VAL A 97 13.92 -2.07 -17.18
CA VAL A 97 14.42 -1.43 -15.95
C VAL A 97 13.64 -1.89 -14.72
N TYR A 98 12.32 -2.06 -14.83
CA TYR A 98 11.51 -2.59 -13.74
C TYR A 98 11.89 -4.04 -13.39
N ARG A 99 12.07 -4.90 -14.42
CA ARG A 99 12.52 -6.29 -14.23
C ARG A 99 13.90 -6.34 -13.59
N ASP A 100 14.82 -5.42 -13.95
CA ASP A 100 16.15 -5.30 -13.35
C ASP A 100 16.09 -4.96 -11.86
N LEU A 101 15.21 -4.05 -11.46
CA LEU A 101 14.97 -3.76 -10.05
C LEU A 101 14.48 -5.01 -9.30
N VAL A 102 13.56 -5.76 -9.90
CA VAL A 102 12.96 -6.97 -9.30
C VAL A 102 13.97 -8.11 -9.15
N ARG A 103 14.94 -8.25 -10.07
CA ARG A 103 16.02 -9.27 -9.94
C ARG A 103 16.77 -9.17 -8.61
N GLY A 104 16.90 -7.97 -8.08
CA GLY A 104 17.60 -7.70 -6.83
C GLY A 104 16.71 -7.43 -5.63
N ALA A 105 15.39 -7.53 -5.77
CA ALA A 105 14.44 -7.22 -4.73
C ALA A 105 14.01 -8.46 -3.94
N ASP A 106 13.65 -8.28 -2.67
CA ASP A 106 12.98 -9.30 -1.87
C ASP A 106 11.45 -9.19 -2.01
N VAL A 107 10.94 -7.97 -2.24
CA VAL A 107 9.50 -7.67 -2.23
C VAL A 107 9.12 -6.76 -3.39
N VAL A 108 8.01 -7.05 -4.04
CA VAL A 108 7.23 -6.10 -4.84
C VAL A 108 5.93 -5.80 -4.09
N LEU A 109 5.67 -4.53 -3.83
CA LEU A 109 4.38 -4.03 -3.37
C LEU A 109 3.66 -3.35 -4.54
N GLU A 110 2.55 -3.92 -4.96
CA GLU A 110 1.64 -3.33 -5.94
C GLU A 110 0.39 -2.80 -5.24
N ALA A 111 0.01 -1.56 -5.51
CA ALA A 111 -1.27 -1.02 -5.09
C ALA A 111 -1.88 -0.11 -6.18
N MET A 112 -1.81 -0.57 -7.39
CA MET A 112 -2.54 -0.03 -8.53
C MET A 112 -3.91 -0.72 -8.65
N ARG A 113 -4.66 -0.44 -9.71
CA ARG A 113 -5.86 -1.23 -9.99
C ARG A 113 -5.46 -2.69 -10.19
N PRO A 114 -6.19 -3.66 -9.60
CA PRO A 114 -5.87 -5.08 -9.73
C PRO A 114 -5.61 -5.51 -11.17
N GLY A 115 -4.47 -6.19 -11.38
CA GLY A 115 -4.04 -6.63 -12.70
C GLY A 115 -3.39 -5.58 -13.59
N SER A 116 -3.14 -4.35 -13.10
CA SER A 116 -2.49 -3.31 -13.91
C SER A 116 -1.06 -3.68 -14.27
N LEU A 117 -0.25 -4.16 -13.34
CA LEU A 117 1.10 -4.65 -13.63
C LEU A 117 1.07 -5.92 -14.49
N ALA A 118 0.14 -6.84 -14.26
CA ALA A 118 0.01 -8.05 -15.05
C ALA A 118 -0.26 -7.76 -16.54
N LYS A 119 -1.07 -6.74 -16.85
CA LYS A 119 -1.30 -6.28 -18.24
C LYS A 119 -0.04 -5.77 -18.94
N LEU A 120 0.97 -5.38 -18.17
CA LEU A 120 2.27 -4.93 -18.65
C LEU A 120 3.33 -6.04 -18.66
N GLY A 121 2.95 -7.30 -18.37
CA GLY A 121 3.89 -8.40 -18.21
C GLY A 121 4.79 -8.28 -16.98
N LEU A 122 4.29 -7.60 -15.94
CA LEU A 122 4.94 -7.39 -14.65
C LEU A 122 4.09 -7.94 -13.48
N GLY A 123 3.21 -8.91 -13.74
CA GLY A 123 2.43 -9.60 -12.72
C GLY A 123 3.27 -10.63 -11.96
N PHE A 124 2.64 -11.26 -10.95
CA PHE A 124 3.31 -12.26 -10.13
C PHE A 124 3.89 -13.41 -10.98
N ASP A 125 3.10 -13.95 -11.92
CA ASP A 125 3.50 -15.11 -12.72
C ASP A 125 4.72 -14.84 -13.62
N GLU A 126 4.90 -13.61 -14.08
CA GLU A 126 6.05 -13.18 -14.85
C GLU A 126 7.24 -12.89 -13.96
N LEU A 127 7.04 -12.14 -12.86
CA LEU A 127 8.12 -11.69 -12.01
C LEU A 127 8.72 -12.81 -11.16
N ILE A 128 7.94 -13.83 -10.79
CA ILE A 128 8.46 -14.99 -10.07
C ILE A 128 9.44 -15.84 -10.92
N ARG A 129 9.33 -15.79 -12.25
CA ARG A 129 10.33 -16.40 -13.16
C ARG A 129 11.64 -15.63 -13.19
N VAL A 130 11.57 -14.31 -12.95
CA VAL A 130 12.76 -13.44 -12.86
C VAL A 130 13.46 -13.61 -11.51
N ASN A 131 12.67 -13.75 -10.44
CA ASN A 131 13.16 -13.91 -9.07
C ASN A 131 12.25 -14.88 -8.30
N PRO A 132 12.62 -16.17 -8.20
CA PRO A 132 11.80 -17.20 -7.55
C PRO A 132 11.49 -16.96 -6.06
N ARG A 133 12.30 -16.14 -5.38
CA ARG A 133 12.12 -15.82 -3.96
C ARG A 133 11.32 -14.53 -3.74
N LEU A 134 10.84 -13.90 -4.81
CA LEU A 134 10.12 -12.64 -4.74
C LEU A 134 8.80 -12.78 -3.96
N VAL A 135 8.64 -12.02 -2.91
CA VAL A 135 7.35 -11.79 -2.28
C VAL A 135 6.59 -10.74 -3.08
N PHE A 136 5.43 -11.10 -3.61
CA PHE A 136 4.57 -10.17 -4.34
C PHE A 136 3.33 -9.85 -3.50
N CYS A 137 3.14 -8.60 -3.13
CA CYS A 137 2.00 -8.15 -2.32
C CYS A 137 1.13 -7.18 -3.11
N THR A 138 -0.13 -7.56 -3.34
CA THR A 138 -1.16 -6.67 -3.88
C THR A 138 -1.98 -6.08 -2.74
N LEU A 139 -2.02 -4.75 -2.64
CA LEU A 139 -2.87 -4.02 -1.69
C LEU A 139 -3.90 -3.21 -2.47
N SER A 140 -5.15 -3.63 -2.39
CA SER A 140 -6.25 -3.04 -3.16
C SER A 140 -7.38 -2.55 -2.25
N GLY A 141 -8.40 -1.90 -2.83
CA GLY A 141 -9.56 -1.42 -2.07
C GLY A 141 -10.44 -2.55 -1.59
N TYR A 142 -10.87 -3.41 -2.51
CA TYR A 142 -11.87 -4.47 -2.27
C TYR A 142 -11.39 -5.87 -2.64
N GLY A 143 -10.08 -6.08 -2.70
CA GLY A 143 -9.46 -7.30 -3.14
C GLY A 143 -9.06 -7.29 -4.61
N ALA A 144 -8.14 -8.19 -4.97
CA ALA A 144 -7.68 -8.39 -6.35
C ALA A 144 -8.51 -9.47 -7.07
N THR A 145 -9.43 -10.12 -6.37
CA THR A 145 -10.36 -11.15 -6.85
C THR A 145 -11.79 -10.81 -6.48
N GLY A 146 -12.75 -11.61 -6.94
CA GLY A 146 -14.16 -11.44 -6.60
C GLY A 146 -14.88 -10.33 -7.38
N PRO A 147 -16.18 -10.12 -7.09
CA PRO A 147 -17.06 -9.26 -7.90
C PRO A 147 -16.76 -7.76 -7.78
N TYR A 148 -16.08 -7.34 -6.73
CA TYR A 148 -15.80 -5.92 -6.45
C TYR A 148 -14.38 -5.48 -6.82
N ARG A 149 -13.55 -6.39 -7.39
CA ARG A 149 -12.15 -6.12 -7.72
C ARG A 149 -11.92 -4.88 -8.58
N ASP A 150 -12.83 -4.61 -9.50
CA ASP A 150 -12.71 -3.52 -10.47
C ASP A 150 -13.46 -2.25 -10.02
N MET A 151 -14.09 -2.28 -8.84
CA MET A 151 -14.81 -1.14 -8.30
C MET A 151 -13.84 -0.02 -7.89
N PRO A 152 -14.02 1.21 -8.40
CA PRO A 152 -13.21 2.34 -7.99
C PRO A 152 -13.39 2.62 -6.49
N SER A 153 -12.29 2.95 -5.81
CA SER A 153 -12.33 3.16 -4.38
C SER A 153 -11.31 4.20 -3.91
N HIS A 154 -11.66 4.87 -2.84
CA HIS A 154 -10.79 5.77 -2.09
C HIS A 154 -11.14 5.74 -0.60
N GLY A 155 -10.15 6.01 0.24
CA GLY A 155 -10.19 6.23 1.68
C GLY A 155 -11.47 5.84 2.40
N ILE A 156 -12.38 6.79 2.50
CA ILE A 156 -13.65 6.63 3.22
C ILE A 156 -14.56 5.52 2.64
N ALA A 157 -14.42 5.18 1.37
CA ALA A 157 -15.24 4.14 0.75
C ALA A 157 -14.97 2.76 1.37
N TYR A 158 -13.77 2.48 1.83
CA TYR A 158 -13.43 1.22 2.52
C TYR A 158 -14.14 1.11 3.86
N ASP A 159 -14.14 2.21 4.62
CA ASP A 159 -14.75 2.28 5.95
C ASP A 159 -16.28 2.22 5.87
N THR A 160 -16.88 2.90 4.88
CA THR A 160 -18.32 2.82 4.60
C THR A 160 -18.71 1.42 4.17
N TRP A 161 -17.94 0.79 3.28
CA TRP A 161 -18.17 -0.58 2.83
C TRP A 161 -18.08 -1.59 3.99
N ALA A 162 -17.15 -1.36 4.90
CA ALA A 162 -16.97 -2.19 6.10
C ALA A 162 -18.09 -1.96 7.16
N GLY A 163 -18.99 -1.00 6.95
CA GLY A 163 -20.02 -0.66 7.92
C GLY A 163 -19.56 0.18 9.12
N LEU A 164 -18.34 0.73 9.06
CA LEU A 164 -17.78 1.57 10.13
C LEU A 164 -18.37 2.98 10.13
N ILE A 165 -18.95 3.41 9.01
CA ILE A 165 -19.53 4.72 8.83
C ILE A 165 -21.01 4.57 8.53
N GLU A 166 -21.85 5.06 9.44
CA GLU A 166 -23.27 5.21 9.21
C GLU A 166 -23.54 6.60 8.61
N PRO A 167 -24.06 6.68 7.36
CA PRO A 167 -24.44 7.95 6.79
C PRO A 167 -25.54 8.60 7.64
N ALA A 168 -25.32 9.81 8.10
CA ALA A 168 -26.33 10.62 8.77
C ALA A 168 -26.85 11.69 7.80
N LEU A 169 -28.12 12.08 7.93
CA LEU A 169 -28.66 13.24 7.23
C LEU A 169 -28.44 14.48 8.09
N ASP A 170 -28.10 15.60 7.45
CA ASP A 170 -28.11 16.91 8.10
C ASP A 170 -29.53 17.51 8.10
N ASP A 171 -29.65 18.68 8.70
CA ASP A 171 -30.95 19.39 8.81
C ASP A 171 -31.53 19.76 7.44
N ASP A 172 -30.71 19.86 6.41
CA ASP A 172 -31.09 20.14 5.03
C ASP A 172 -31.37 18.87 4.22
N GLY A 173 -31.25 17.69 4.82
CA GLY A 173 -31.47 16.38 4.19
C GLY A 173 -30.31 15.86 3.35
N PHE A 174 -29.12 16.47 3.41
CA PHE A 174 -27.94 15.98 2.74
C PHE A 174 -27.20 14.97 3.60
N THR A 175 -26.64 13.97 2.95
CA THR A 175 -25.80 12.97 3.63
C THR A 175 -24.52 13.61 4.15
N ARG A 176 -24.33 13.58 5.46
CA ARG A 176 -23.06 13.93 6.10
C ARG A 176 -22.25 12.70 6.39
N ILE A 177 -20.98 12.83 6.11
CA ILE A 177 -19.98 11.84 6.50
C ILE A 177 -19.26 12.41 7.72
N PRO A 178 -19.30 11.74 8.88
CA PRO A 178 -18.61 12.22 10.06
C PRO A 178 -17.10 12.26 9.81
N PRO A 179 -16.36 13.21 10.43
CA PRO A 179 -14.91 13.26 10.36
C PRO A 179 -14.34 12.08 11.15
N LEU A 180 -14.18 10.94 10.49
CA LEU A 180 -13.59 9.75 11.08
C LEU A 180 -12.15 9.56 10.58
N PRO A 181 -11.28 8.97 11.39
CA PRO A 181 -10.00 8.50 10.89
C PRO A 181 -10.27 7.46 9.81
N ASN A 182 -9.65 7.62 8.64
CA ASN A 182 -9.74 6.65 7.54
C ASN A 182 -9.06 5.34 7.97
N ILE A 183 -9.82 4.40 8.52
CA ILE A 183 -9.31 3.17 9.14
C ILE A 183 -8.72 2.25 8.08
N GLY A 184 -9.49 1.94 7.04
CA GLY A 184 -9.04 1.01 5.99
C GLY A 184 -7.75 1.43 5.32
N ILE A 185 -7.61 2.73 5.01
CA ILE A 185 -6.41 3.27 4.36
C ILE A 185 -5.17 3.30 5.27
N ASN A 186 -5.35 3.24 6.59
CA ASN A 186 -4.26 3.18 7.56
C ASN A 186 -3.95 1.75 7.98
N VAL A 187 -4.97 0.94 8.28
CA VAL A 187 -4.81 -0.43 8.80
C VAL A 187 -4.47 -1.42 7.68
N GLY A 188 -5.02 -1.26 6.47
CA GLY A 188 -4.69 -2.10 5.33
C GLY A 188 -3.18 -2.16 5.06
N PRO A 189 -2.48 -1.02 4.96
CA PRO A 189 -1.02 -1.00 4.84
C PRO A 189 -0.26 -1.64 6.00
N MET A 190 -0.76 -1.54 7.24
CA MET A 190 -0.14 -2.21 8.39
C MET A 190 -0.25 -3.72 8.29
N ILE A 191 -1.43 -4.23 7.90
CA ILE A 191 -1.66 -5.66 7.67
C ILE A 191 -0.81 -6.15 6.50
N ALA A 192 -0.70 -5.37 5.42
CA ALA A 192 0.16 -5.70 4.30
C ALA A 192 1.63 -5.79 4.72
N ALA A 193 2.13 -4.84 5.51
CA ALA A 193 3.50 -4.88 6.02
C ALA A 193 3.74 -6.12 6.89
N LEU A 194 2.80 -6.46 7.78
CA LEU A 194 2.87 -7.68 8.60
C LEU A 194 2.89 -8.95 7.74
N GLY A 195 2.01 -9.05 6.74
CA GLY A 195 1.96 -10.15 5.79
C GLY A 195 3.25 -10.29 4.97
N ILE A 196 3.79 -9.16 4.49
CA ILE A 196 5.08 -9.12 3.79
C ILE A 196 6.21 -9.67 4.66
N LEU A 197 6.29 -9.28 5.93
CA LEU A 197 7.32 -9.78 6.83
C LEU A 197 7.23 -11.29 7.05
N ALA A 198 6.03 -11.82 7.27
CA ALA A 198 5.81 -13.25 7.38
C ALA A 198 6.20 -14.01 6.09
N ALA A 199 5.83 -13.45 4.94
CA ALA A 199 6.16 -13.99 3.63
C ALA A 199 7.66 -13.97 3.33
N VAL A 200 8.38 -12.91 3.70
CA VAL A 200 9.83 -12.81 3.57
C VAL A 200 10.55 -13.87 4.41
N ILE A 201 10.09 -14.10 5.64
CA ILE A 201 10.64 -15.18 6.49
C ILE A 201 10.48 -16.51 5.76
N ARG A 202 9.27 -16.85 5.30
CA ARG A 202 9.03 -18.08 4.55
C ARG A 202 9.87 -18.19 3.28
N ALA A 203 9.93 -17.11 2.47
CA ALA A 203 10.70 -17.12 1.23
C ALA A 203 12.20 -17.33 1.46
N ARG A 204 12.75 -16.85 2.57
CA ARG A 204 14.14 -17.09 2.96
C ARG A 204 14.41 -18.55 3.37
N GLU A 205 13.42 -19.19 3.99
CA GLU A 205 13.52 -20.58 4.42
C GLU A 205 13.32 -21.58 3.26
N THR A 206 12.33 -21.32 2.39
CA THR A 206 11.92 -22.25 1.33
C THR A 206 12.60 -21.99 -0.01
N GLY A 207 13.10 -20.79 -0.25
CA GLY A 207 13.57 -20.36 -1.57
C GLY A 207 12.45 -19.95 -2.53
N GLU A 208 11.17 -19.96 -2.09
CA GLU A 208 9.99 -19.68 -2.89
C GLU A 208 9.21 -18.47 -2.31
N GLY A 209 9.01 -17.45 -3.12
CA GLY A 209 8.26 -16.26 -2.75
C GLY A 209 6.76 -16.42 -3.00
N PRO A 210 5.90 -16.16 -2.00
CA PRO A 210 4.45 -16.20 -2.16
C PRO A 210 3.88 -14.93 -2.77
N CYS A 211 2.66 -15.06 -3.34
CA CYS A 211 1.78 -13.94 -3.65
C CYS A 211 0.84 -13.68 -2.47
N LEU A 212 0.73 -12.43 -2.07
CA LEU A 212 -0.14 -11.96 -1.00
C LEU A 212 -1.18 -10.99 -1.55
N GLU A 213 -2.36 -11.02 -0.98
CA GLU A 213 -3.43 -10.08 -1.24
C GLU A 213 -3.96 -9.48 0.05
N VAL A 214 -4.13 -8.17 0.10
CA VAL A 214 -4.76 -7.45 1.20
C VAL A 214 -5.81 -6.49 0.64
N ALA A 215 -7.05 -6.61 1.12
CA ALA A 215 -8.12 -5.66 0.85
C ALA A 215 -8.24 -4.64 1.98
N GLN A 216 -8.27 -3.36 1.65
CA GLN A 216 -8.38 -2.30 2.65
C GLN A 216 -9.77 -2.30 3.32
N SER A 217 -10.82 -2.69 2.59
CA SER A 217 -12.16 -2.89 3.14
C SER A 217 -12.20 -4.00 4.19
N ASP A 218 -11.52 -5.12 3.94
CA ASP A 218 -11.47 -6.24 4.88
C ASP A 218 -10.65 -5.88 6.11
N ALA A 219 -9.56 -5.13 5.92
CA ALA A 219 -8.77 -4.58 7.02
C ALA A 219 -9.60 -3.64 7.91
N ALA A 220 -10.44 -2.79 7.30
CA ALA A 220 -11.37 -1.94 8.03
C ALA A 220 -12.40 -2.76 8.80
N ALA A 221 -13.03 -3.75 8.15
CA ALA A 221 -14.01 -4.63 8.76
C ALA A 221 -13.42 -5.42 9.94
N TYR A 222 -12.17 -5.90 9.81
CA TYR A 222 -11.47 -6.59 10.89
C TYR A 222 -11.33 -5.76 12.16
N MET A 223 -11.25 -4.43 12.04
CA MET A 223 -11.14 -3.54 13.20
C MET A 223 -12.45 -3.38 13.97
N ASP A 224 -13.57 -3.79 13.40
CA ASP A 224 -14.88 -3.77 14.05
C ASP A 224 -15.53 -5.18 14.14
N TRP A 225 -14.70 -6.18 14.35
CA TRP A 225 -15.16 -7.58 14.46
C TRP A 225 -16.25 -7.75 15.52
N TYR A 226 -16.26 -6.88 16.54
CA TYR A 226 -17.23 -6.90 17.62
C TYR A 226 -18.67 -6.60 17.13
N ARG A 227 -18.84 -5.82 16.06
CA ARG A 227 -20.13 -5.58 15.40
C ARG A 227 -20.47 -6.68 14.40
N ILE A 228 -19.47 -7.19 13.71
CA ILE A 228 -19.65 -8.22 12.67
C ILE A 228 -20.07 -9.56 13.27
N GLU A 229 -19.50 -9.98 14.40
CA GLU A 229 -19.81 -11.25 15.04
C GLU A 229 -21.27 -11.34 15.55
N PRO A 230 -21.84 -10.34 16.25
CA PRO A 230 -23.27 -10.35 16.58
C PRO A 230 -24.16 -10.42 15.35
N TYR A 231 -23.87 -9.64 14.29
CA TYR A 231 -24.63 -9.72 13.05
C TYR A 231 -24.61 -11.13 12.46
N ARG A 232 -23.44 -11.74 12.38
CA ARG A 232 -23.28 -13.12 11.90
C ARG A 232 -24.03 -14.13 12.76
N ALA A 233 -24.04 -13.94 14.08
CA ALA A 233 -24.62 -14.86 15.02
C ALA A 233 -26.16 -14.73 15.12
N TYR A 234 -26.71 -13.51 15.05
CA TYR A 234 -28.11 -13.25 15.38
C TYR A 234 -28.98 -12.84 14.20
N GLU A 235 -28.41 -12.30 13.14
CA GLU A 235 -29.16 -11.82 11.98
C GLU A 235 -29.07 -12.77 10.77
N ARG A 236 -28.26 -13.82 10.85
CA ARG A 236 -28.23 -14.85 9.81
C ARG A 236 -29.48 -15.73 9.84
N PRO A 237 -29.97 -16.18 8.68
CA PRO A 237 -30.97 -17.23 8.62
C PRO A 237 -30.51 -18.47 9.41
N ALA A 238 -31.44 -19.12 10.12
CA ALA A 238 -31.15 -20.22 11.03
C ALA A 238 -30.43 -21.42 10.36
N ASP A 239 -30.65 -21.62 9.08
CA ASP A 239 -30.00 -22.65 8.26
C ASP A 239 -28.50 -22.39 8.00
N VAL A 240 -28.05 -21.17 8.20
CA VAL A 240 -26.62 -20.80 8.07
C VAL A 240 -25.89 -20.84 9.41
N VAL A 241 -26.61 -20.76 10.52
CA VAL A 241 -26.04 -20.78 11.89
C VAL A 241 -25.73 -22.20 12.37
N THR A 242 -26.37 -23.20 11.80
CA THR A 242 -26.20 -24.61 12.19
C THR A 242 -25.16 -25.38 11.37
N GLY A 243 -24.24 -24.68 10.74
CA GLY A 243 -23.11 -25.31 10.04
C GLY A 243 -22.22 -26.07 11.04
N ASN A 244 -22.45 -27.36 11.17
CA ASN A 244 -21.51 -28.35 11.70
C ASN A 244 -20.42 -28.62 10.67
#